data_fdd20dc5ea3c0bf143a58beaa687168d
#
_entry.id   fdd20dc5ea3c0bf143a58beaa687168d
#
_cell.length_a   1.000
_cell.length_b   1.000
_cell.length_c   1.000
_cell.angle_alpha   90.00
_cell.angle_beta   90.00
_cell.angle_gamma   90.00
#
_symmetry.space_group_name_H-M   'P 1'
#
loop_
_entity.id
_entity.type
_entity.pdbx_description
1 polymer ?
#
loop_
_entity_poly.entity_id
_entity_poly.type
_entity_poly.pdbx_seq_one_letter_code
_entity_poly.pdbx_strand_id
1 'polypeptide(L)'
;MLEKFKMSLVETPAVIEKRQQRQAIIAARAARDVERGEERLRKEREQVKRAELEAKALADAERAAAELSARDAAEKAAQKALVEADQKAARDARYAARKAAKKQRRRGY
;
A
#
# COMPACT_ATOMS: atom_id res chain seq x y z
N MET A 1 -33.19 -56.51 43.20
CA MET A 1 -31.91 -56.02 42.61
C MET A 1 -32.10 -54.99 41.51
N LEU A 2 -33.03 -55.20 40.60
CA LEU A 2 -33.34 -54.24 39.55
C LEU A 2 -33.87 -52.91 40.06
N GLU A 3 -34.65 -52.90 41.14
CA GLU A 3 -35.13 -51.65 41.73
C GLU A 3 -34.07 -50.84 42.42
N LYS A 4 -33.08 -51.45 43.08
CA LYS A 4 -31.91 -50.75 43.64
C LYS A 4 -31.05 -50.13 42.58
N PHE A 5 -30.90 -50.78 41.45
CA PHE A 5 -30.17 -50.28 40.33
C PHE A 5 -30.90 -49.11 39.66
N LYS A 6 -32.22 -49.20 39.52
CA LYS A 6 -33.03 -48.10 39.01
C LYS A 6 -33.00 -46.89 39.95
N MET A 7 -33.04 -47.10 41.28
CA MET A 7 -32.90 -46.01 42.24
C MET A 7 -31.57 -45.33 42.23
N SER A 8 -30.49 -46.07 41.96
CA SER A 8 -29.16 -45.47 41.81
C SER A 8 -29.00 -44.64 40.53
N LEU A 9 -29.87 -44.87 39.54
CA LEU A 9 -29.93 -44.10 38.30
C LEU A 9 -30.89 -42.90 38.41
N VAL A 10 -31.70 -42.81 39.46
CA VAL A 10 -32.58 -41.66 39.71
C VAL A 10 -31.71 -40.47 40.10
N GLU A 11 -31.82 -39.41 39.35
CA GLU A 11 -31.10 -38.18 39.59
C GLU A 11 -31.54 -37.52 40.91
N THR A 12 -30.62 -37.41 41.86
CA THR A 12 -30.83 -36.65 43.08
C THR A 12 -30.69 -35.16 42.80
N PRO A 13 -31.30 -34.27 43.60
CA PRO A 13 -31.13 -32.82 43.41
C PRO A 13 -29.65 -32.39 43.37
N ALA A 14 -28.79 -33.05 44.16
CA ALA A 14 -27.37 -32.77 44.17
C ALA A 14 -26.68 -33.14 42.85
N VAL A 15 -27.05 -34.23 42.22
CA VAL A 15 -26.54 -34.68 40.93
C VAL A 15 -27.01 -33.75 39.81
N ILE A 16 -28.26 -33.33 39.88
CA ILE A 16 -28.82 -32.35 38.92
C ILE A 16 -28.07 -31.02 39.01
N GLU A 17 -27.82 -30.52 40.21
CA GLU A 17 -27.04 -29.29 40.44
C GLU A 17 -25.61 -29.39 39.85
N LYS A 18 -24.92 -30.47 40.12
CA LYS A 18 -23.58 -30.71 39.61
C LYS A 18 -23.57 -30.76 38.09
N ARG A 19 -24.55 -31.38 37.48
CA ARG A 19 -24.71 -31.45 36.02
C ARG A 19 -24.96 -30.07 35.43
N GLN A 20 -25.83 -29.29 36.05
CA GLN A 20 -26.12 -27.92 35.64
C GLN A 20 -24.86 -27.02 35.75
N GLN A 21 -24.10 -27.16 36.83
CA GLN A 21 -22.85 -26.45 37.03
C GLN A 21 -21.81 -26.80 35.93
N ARG A 22 -21.69 -28.09 35.61
CA ARG A 22 -20.81 -28.56 34.54
C ARG A 22 -21.24 -28.01 33.18
N GLN A 23 -22.51 -28.05 32.88
CA GLN A 23 -23.07 -27.49 31.66
C GLN A 23 -22.86 -25.99 31.56
N ALA A 24 -23.00 -25.26 32.65
CA ALA A 24 -22.72 -23.82 32.73
C ALA A 24 -21.24 -23.51 32.46
N ILE A 25 -20.34 -24.31 33.03
CA ILE A 25 -18.89 -24.17 32.80
C ILE A 25 -18.53 -24.43 31.32
N ILE A 26 -19.09 -25.50 30.76
CA ILE A 26 -18.86 -25.86 29.35
C ILE A 26 -19.40 -24.76 28.43
N ALA A 27 -20.61 -24.26 28.71
CA ALA A 27 -21.21 -23.16 27.94
C ALA A 27 -20.37 -21.87 28.04
N ALA A 28 -19.88 -21.55 29.24
CA ALA A 28 -19.03 -20.38 29.46
C ALA A 28 -17.68 -20.50 28.69
N ARG A 29 -17.07 -21.68 28.68
CA ARG A 29 -15.87 -21.95 27.94
C ARG A 29 -16.10 -21.83 26.43
N ALA A 30 -17.19 -22.41 25.95
CA ALA A 30 -17.55 -22.31 24.54
C ALA A 30 -17.79 -20.87 24.11
N ALA A 31 -18.48 -20.07 24.94
CA ALA A 31 -18.68 -18.65 24.67
C ALA A 31 -17.38 -17.87 24.64
N ARG A 32 -16.45 -18.13 25.54
CA ARG A 32 -15.10 -17.50 25.52
C ARG A 32 -14.32 -17.89 24.30
N ASP A 33 -14.38 -19.13 23.88
CA ASP A 33 -13.69 -19.61 22.69
C ASP A 33 -14.22 -18.95 21.43
N VAL A 34 -15.55 -18.76 21.34
CA VAL A 34 -16.20 -18.03 20.25
C VAL A 34 -15.75 -16.56 20.24
N GLU A 35 -15.76 -15.90 21.40
CA GLU A 35 -15.31 -14.51 21.54
C GLU A 35 -13.85 -14.34 21.12
N ARG A 36 -12.97 -15.24 21.55
CA ARG A 36 -11.55 -15.23 21.17
C ARG A 36 -11.37 -15.43 19.67
N GLY A 37 -12.16 -16.32 19.08
CA GLY A 37 -12.16 -16.57 17.65
C GLY A 37 -12.60 -15.33 16.87
N GLU A 38 -13.68 -14.69 17.28
CA GLU A 38 -14.17 -13.45 16.68
C GLU A 38 -13.17 -12.30 16.83
N GLU A 39 -12.56 -12.16 18.00
CA GLU A 39 -11.53 -11.16 18.25
C GLU A 39 -10.30 -11.37 17.37
N ARG A 40 -9.88 -12.61 17.21
CA ARG A 40 -8.77 -13.00 16.35
C ARG A 40 -9.05 -12.66 14.89
N LEU A 41 -10.24 -12.99 14.39
CA LEU A 41 -10.67 -12.67 13.04
C LEU A 41 -10.74 -11.16 12.82
N ARG A 42 -11.23 -10.41 13.79
CA ARG A 42 -11.29 -8.94 13.72
C ARG A 42 -9.90 -8.33 13.64
N LYS A 43 -8.97 -8.81 14.47
CA LYS A 43 -7.57 -8.37 14.45
C LYS A 43 -6.90 -8.69 13.12
N GLU A 44 -7.12 -9.88 12.59
CA GLU A 44 -6.60 -10.28 11.28
C GLU A 44 -7.13 -9.38 10.16
N ARG A 45 -8.44 -9.07 10.17
CA ARG A 45 -9.05 -8.15 9.21
C ARG A 45 -8.48 -6.73 9.32
N GLU A 46 -8.26 -6.25 10.54
CA GLU A 46 -7.64 -4.94 10.77
C GLU A 46 -6.21 -4.91 10.25
N GLN A 47 -5.43 -5.97 10.48
CA GLN A 47 -4.07 -6.09 9.98
C GLN A 47 -4.03 -6.12 8.46
N VAL A 48 -4.92 -6.87 7.82
CA VAL A 48 -5.03 -6.92 6.36
C VAL A 48 -5.40 -5.55 5.80
N LYS A 49 -6.37 -4.85 6.40
CA LYS A 49 -6.74 -3.50 5.99
C LYS A 49 -5.58 -2.51 6.12
N ARG A 50 -4.84 -2.57 7.23
CA ARG A 50 -3.65 -1.73 7.43
C ARG A 50 -2.58 -2.02 6.39
N ALA A 51 -2.31 -3.29 6.13
CA ALA A 51 -1.35 -3.71 5.12
C ALA A 51 -1.74 -3.24 3.72
N GLU A 52 -3.02 -3.33 3.36
CA GLU A 52 -3.55 -2.82 2.10
C GLU A 52 -3.41 -1.30 1.98
N LEU A 53 -3.74 -0.57 3.05
CA LEU A 53 -3.60 0.89 3.08
C LEU A 53 -2.13 1.32 2.98
N GLU A 54 -1.24 0.64 3.68
CA GLU A 54 0.21 0.89 3.61
C GLU A 54 0.77 0.59 2.22
N ALA A 55 0.36 -0.53 1.61
CA ALA A 55 0.77 -0.89 0.26
C ALA A 55 0.28 0.12 -0.77
N LYS A 56 -0.95 0.60 -0.62
CA LYS A 56 -1.53 1.64 -1.47
C LYS A 56 -0.81 2.97 -1.31
N ALA A 57 -0.52 3.37 -0.07
CA ALA A 57 0.22 4.60 0.22
C ALA A 57 1.64 4.55 -0.35
N LEU A 58 2.31 3.39 -0.24
CA LEU A 58 3.63 3.17 -0.84
C LEU A 58 3.58 3.25 -2.36
N ALA A 59 2.61 2.60 -2.99
CA ALA A 59 2.43 2.63 -4.44
C ALA A 59 2.14 4.06 -4.93
N ASP A 60 1.31 4.81 -4.22
CA ASP A 60 0.99 6.20 -4.54
C ASP A 60 2.22 7.10 -4.38
N ALA A 61 3.01 6.89 -3.33
CA ALA A 61 4.26 7.62 -3.09
C ALA A 61 5.31 7.33 -4.18
N GLU A 62 5.47 6.08 -4.57
CA GLU A 62 6.36 5.68 -5.65
C GLU A 62 5.93 6.29 -6.99
N ARG A 63 4.63 6.30 -7.26
CA ARG A 63 4.07 6.91 -8.46
C ARG A 63 4.32 8.42 -8.50
N ALA A 64 4.08 9.10 -7.39
CA ALA A 64 4.35 10.53 -7.25
C ALA A 64 5.83 10.86 -7.44
N ALA A 65 6.72 10.06 -6.84
CA ALA A 65 8.16 10.21 -6.99
C ALA A 65 8.61 9.98 -8.46
N ALA A 66 8.03 8.98 -9.13
CA ALA A 66 8.30 8.70 -10.53
C ALA A 66 7.84 9.86 -11.45
N GLU A 67 6.67 10.44 -11.16
CA GLU A 67 6.15 11.60 -11.90
C GLU A 67 7.05 12.83 -11.72
N LEU A 68 7.49 13.11 -10.50
CA LEU A 68 8.43 14.19 -10.22
C LEU A 68 9.75 13.99 -10.93
N SER A 69 10.30 12.79 -10.88
CA SER A 69 11.53 12.44 -11.56
C SER A 69 11.41 12.61 -13.09
N ALA A 70 10.28 12.18 -13.65
CA ALA A 70 10.01 12.35 -15.08
C ALA A 70 9.87 13.82 -15.48
N ARG A 71 9.21 14.64 -14.66
CA ARG A 71 9.13 16.09 -14.87
C ARG A 71 10.49 16.76 -14.85
N ASP A 72 11.30 16.46 -13.84
CA ASP A 72 12.64 17.00 -13.72
C ASP A 72 13.51 16.62 -14.91
N ALA A 73 13.43 15.38 -15.35
CA ALA A 73 14.15 14.91 -16.53
C ALA A 73 13.67 15.62 -17.80
N ALA A 74 12.36 15.83 -17.95
CA ALA A 74 11.77 16.55 -19.07
C ALA A 74 12.19 18.02 -19.08
N GLU A 75 12.18 18.69 -17.92
CA GLU A 75 12.63 20.09 -17.78
C GLU A 75 14.12 20.24 -18.13
N LYS A 76 14.97 19.34 -17.62
CA LYS A 76 16.40 19.33 -17.94
C LYS A 76 16.65 19.11 -19.43
N ALA A 77 15.93 18.17 -20.03
CA ALA A 77 16.01 17.91 -21.46
C ALA A 77 15.57 19.12 -22.30
N ALA A 78 14.48 19.79 -21.89
CA ALA A 78 14.00 20.99 -22.55
C ALA A 78 14.98 22.14 -22.43
N GLN A 79 15.59 22.38 -21.26
CA GLN A 79 16.61 23.39 -21.05
C GLN A 79 17.86 23.11 -21.88
N LYS A 80 18.28 21.87 -21.92
CA LYS A 80 19.42 21.44 -22.73
C LYS A 80 19.16 21.67 -24.22
N ALA A 81 17.96 21.33 -24.69
CA ALA A 81 17.55 21.56 -26.07
C ALA A 81 17.56 23.06 -26.42
N LEU A 82 17.08 23.94 -25.52
CA LEU A 82 17.12 25.38 -25.70
C LEU A 82 18.53 25.91 -25.77
N VAL A 83 19.41 25.48 -24.88
CA VAL A 83 20.83 25.86 -24.91
C VAL A 83 21.51 25.43 -26.19
N GLU A 84 21.28 24.21 -26.65
CA GLU A 84 21.83 23.68 -27.91
C GLU A 84 21.29 24.47 -29.11
N ALA A 85 19.99 24.80 -29.12
CA ALA A 85 19.38 25.62 -30.16
C ALA A 85 19.99 27.02 -30.21
N ASP A 86 20.18 27.66 -29.04
CA ASP A 86 20.83 28.98 -28.95
C ASP A 86 22.29 28.94 -29.42
N GLN A 87 23.02 27.91 -29.04
CA GLN A 87 24.40 27.73 -29.49
C GLN A 87 24.48 27.52 -31.01
N LYS A 88 23.56 26.75 -31.57
CA LYS A 88 23.47 26.53 -33.02
C LYS A 88 23.12 27.82 -33.74
N ALA A 89 22.13 28.57 -33.25
CA ALA A 89 21.76 29.86 -33.81
C ALA A 89 22.92 30.87 -33.78
N ALA A 90 23.67 30.90 -32.66
CA ALA A 90 24.86 31.74 -32.55
C ALA A 90 25.95 31.35 -33.54
N ARG A 91 26.20 30.08 -33.74
CA ARG A 91 27.15 29.57 -34.73
C ARG A 91 26.74 29.91 -36.16
N ASP A 92 25.47 29.72 -36.48
CA ASP A 92 24.91 30.03 -37.79
C ASP A 92 24.98 31.53 -38.09
N ALA A 93 24.68 32.38 -37.08
CA ALA A 93 24.80 33.82 -37.18
C ALA A 93 26.25 34.27 -37.43
N ARG A 94 27.23 33.69 -36.75
CA ARG A 94 28.65 33.96 -36.96
C ARG A 94 29.11 33.55 -38.38
N TYR A 95 28.65 32.40 -38.82
CA TYR A 95 28.94 31.91 -40.16
C TYR A 95 28.38 32.85 -41.24
N ALA A 96 27.11 33.25 -41.10
CA ALA A 96 26.44 34.17 -42.00
C ALA A 96 27.14 35.54 -42.04
N ALA A 97 27.56 36.06 -40.85
CA ALA A 97 28.32 37.31 -40.76
C ALA A 97 29.67 37.22 -41.47
N ARG A 98 30.41 36.13 -41.32
CA ARG A 98 31.68 35.90 -41.99
C ARG A 98 31.49 35.83 -43.50
N LYS A 99 30.44 35.13 -43.95
CA LYS A 99 30.13 34.99 -45.39
C LYS A 99 29.74 36.35 -45.99
N ALA A 100 28.95 37.14 -45.30
CA ALA A 100 28.59 38.51 -45.72
C ALA A 100 29.79 39.42 -45.78
N ALA A 101 30.68 39.38 -44.78
CA ALA A 101 31.92 40.12 -44.75
C ALA A 101 32.85 39.77 -45.94
N LYS A 102 32.95 38.48 -46.27
CA LYS A 102 33.70 38.00 -47.42
C LYS A 102 33.14 38.53 -48.73
N LYS A 103 31.82 38.55 -48.90
CA LYS A 103 31.17 39.13 -50.09
C LYS A 103 31.42 40.62 -50.22
N GLN A 104 31.36 41.37 -49.14
CA GLN A 104 31.65 42.80 -49.11
C GLN A 104 33.09 43.09 -49.47
N ARG A 105 34.05 42.32 -48.99
CA ARG A 105 35.45 42.44 -49.37
C ARG A 105 35.67 42.21 -50.87
N ARG A 106 34.99 41.25 -51.48
CA ARG A 106 35.03 40.97 -52.89
C ARG A 106 34.38 42.08 -53.73
N ARG A 107 33.34 42.76 -53.18
CA ARG A 107 32.67 43.87 -53.87
C ARG A 107 33.31 45.23 -53.65
N GLY A 108 34.18 45.35 -52.65
CA GLY A 108 34.82 46.57 -52.22
C GLY A 108 35.98 47.05 -53.10
N TYR A 109 36.02 46.52 -54.28
CA TYR A 109 36.95 47.00 -55.36
C TYR A 109 36.20 47.92 -56.29
#